data_486bc00ca7bc73dd0f521c1a278e803d
#
_entry.id   486bc00ca7bc73dd0f521c1a278e803d
#
_cell.length_a   1.000
_cell.length_b   1.000
_cell.length_c   1.000
_cell.angle_alpha   90.00
_cell.angle_beta   90.00
_cell.angle_gamma   90.00
#
_symmetry.space_group_name_H-M   'P 1'
#
loop_
_entity.id
_entity.type
_entity.pdbx_description
1 polymer ?
#
loop_
_entity_poly.entity_id
_entity_poly.type
_entity_poly.pdbx_seq_one_letter_code
_entity_poly.pdbx_strand_id
1 'polypeptide(L)'
;IDRAVDTLVNIGALERRARRKRNSTSNKDDGDDDEEAVGWDDEDDDDVNGEMNNANTILALTPLGKRLSMLPLDAALAKMLLFAVLLRCLSPALTIAAIVSHKVPWRASESENDETSAASVTKKNLTKNVKENDSSVAKNEVSDHLVHAAAYEKWNEIGKNNAANQKKFARESGLDHDVLRQLSDLRKQFFDALKAGNVLDGNNAKYDYSSMDNPLSPWNADAKRPKLIKAALVAGLYPNLAYADAVEIGPKNAADKKTIFEWKDSRNADVYPHPSSLVSKISRSPGTKLPPRQFCVYAEKVKTSRTFLRECTKVSPIEVLLFAGRKVNVEHEMKRVVLDDWLKVLNVDAVTATLFKKLRVVLDD
;
A
#
# COMPACT_ATOMS: atom_id res chain seq x y z
N ILE A 1 -15.85 0.11 -18.40
CA ILE A 1 -14.53 0.35 -19.01
C ILE A 1 -13.88 1.54 -18.28
N ASP A 2 -14.52 2.71 -18.17
CA ASP A 2 -13.94 3.94 -17.62
C ASP A 2 -13.39 3.78 -16.19
N ARG A 3 -14.12 3.09 -15.31
CA ARG A 3 -13.65 2.82 -13.95
C ARG A 3 -12.37 1.97 -13.91
N ALA A 4 -12.24 1.00 -14.82
CA ALA A 4 -11.03 0.16 -14.89
C ALA A 4 -9.85 0.99 -15.40
N VAL A 5 -10.06 1.85 -16.40
CA VAL A 5 -9.05 2.79 -16.90
C VAL A 5 -8.62 3.74 -15.78
N ASP A 6 -9.55 4.34 -15.05
CA ASP A 6 -9.25 5.23 -13.93
C ASP A 6 -8.45 4.51 -12.84
N THR A 7 -8.78 3.24 -12.55
CA THR A 7 -8.01 2.43 -11.59
C THR A 7 -6.58 2.24 -12.07
N LEU A 8 -6.36 1.88 -13.34
CA LEU A 8 -5.02 1.66 -13.89
C LEU A 8 -4.21 2.97 -13.99
N VAL A 9 -4.86 4.10 -14.27
CA VAL A 9 -4.24 5.43 -14.22
C VAL A 9 -3.83 5.78 -12.79
N ASN A 10 -4.70 5.55 -11.81
CA ASN A 10 -4.42 5.83 -10.39
C ASN A 10 -3.28 4.95 -9.84
N ILE A 11 -3.19 3.70 -10.27
CA ILE A 11 -2.08 2.79 -9.91
C ILE A 11 -0.77 3.22 -10.58
N GLY A 12 -0.84 3.97 -11.67
CA GLY A 12 0.30 4.39 -12.46
C GLY A 12 0.67 3.43 -13.60
N ALA A 13 -0.19 2.47 -13.92
CA ALA A 13 0.02 1.54 -15.04
C ALA A 13 -0.28 2.20 -16.40
N LEU A 14 -1.19 3.15 -16.43
CA LEU A 14 -1.56 3.93 -17.61
C LEU A 14 -1.36 5.42 -17.36
N GLU A 15 -1.08 6.15 -18.41
CA GLU A 15 -1.09 7.61 -18.43
C GLU A 15 -1.95 8.12 -19.59
N ARG A 16 -2.54 9.31 -19.38
CA ARG A 16 -3.32 10.02 -20.40
C ARG A 16 -2.40 11.00 -21.10
N ARG A 17 -2.18 10.81 -22.41
CA ARG A 17 -1.39 11.71 -23.26
C ARG A 17 -2.29 12.41 -24.26
N ALA A 18 -2.03 13.69 -24.53
CA ALA A 18 -2.67 14.40 -25.61
C ALA A 18 -2.27 13.78 -26.98
N ARG A 19 -3.25 13.61 -27.88
CA ARG A 19 -2.97 13.13 -29.24
C ARG A 19 -2.29 14.25 -30.02
N ARG A 20 -0.99 14.10 -30.33
CA ARG A 20 -0.29 15.03 -31.25
C ARG A 20 -1.04 15.04 -32.59
N LYS A 21 -1.52 16.21 -33.04
CA LYS A 21 -1.98 16.38 -34.41
C LYS A 21 -0.77 16.20 -35.32
N ARG A 22 -0.75 15.14 -36.13
CA ARG A 22 0.17 15.10 -37.27
C ARG A 22 -0.18 16.28 -38.18
N ASN A 23 0.64 17.30 -38.20
CA ASN A 23 0.60 18.30 -39.26
C ASN A 23 1.00 17.58 -40.53
N SER A 24 0.02 17.21 -41.33
CA SER A 24 0.26 16.81 -42.72
C SER A 24 0.59 18.07 -43.51
N THR A 25 1.82 18.52 -43.47
CA THR A 25 2.36 19.36 -44.53
C THR A 25 2.55 18.46 -45.74
N SER A 26 1.55 18.49 -46.62
CA SER A 26 1.71 17.97 -47.97
C SER A 26 2.66 18.90 -48.70
N ASN A 27 3.94 18.55 -48.75
CA ASN A 27 4.81 18.92 -49.83
C ASN A 27 5.14 17.65 -50.59
N LYS A 28 4.63 17.51 -51.79
CA LYS A 28 5.16 16.67 -52.84
C LYS A 28 6.51 17.27 -53.20
N ASP A 29 7.57 16.47 -53.12
CA ASP A 29 8.52 16.35 -54.23
C ASP A 29 9.48 15.19 -53.93
N ASP A 30 9.87 14.60 -55.03
CA ASP A 30 10.57 13.38 -55.31
C ASP A 30 11.91 13.12 -54.56
N GLY A 31 12.18 11.83 -54.26
CA GLY A 31 13.54 11.27 -54.35
C GLY A 31 14.14 10.74 -53.05
N ASP A 32 14.44 9.46 -53.10
CA ASP A 32 15.54 8.72 -52.47
C ASP A 32 15.43 8.29 -51.00
N ASP A 33 15.69 7.00 -50.88
CA ASP A 33 15.91 6.17 -49.72
C ASP A 33 16.89 6.76 -48.69
N ASP A 34 16.47 6.81 -47.42
CA ASP A 34 17.39 6.64 -46.30
C ASP A 34 16.61 6.32 -45.01
N GLU A 35 17.02 5.26 -44.33
CA GLU A 35 16.54 4.81 -43.04
C GLU A 35 16.84 5.86 -41.96
N GLU A 36 15.84 6.61 -41.50
CA GLU A 36 16.00 7.51 -40.36
C GLU A 36 15.60 6.83 -39.04
N ALA A 37 16.61 6.72 -38.20
CA ALA A 37 16.52 6.39 -36.81
C ALA A 37 15.61 7.39 -36.06
N VAL A 38 14.61 6.87 -35.33
CA VAL A 38 13.73 7.67 -34.50
C VAL A 38 14.48 8.15 -33.28
N GLY A 39 14.96 9.37 -33.32
CA GLY A 39 15.53 10.08 -32.19
C GLY A 39 14.43 10.43 -31.17
N TRP A 40 14.68 10.15 -29.93
CA TRP A 40 13.86 10.57 -28.80
C TRP A 40 14.45 11.89 -28.29
N ASP A 41 13.86 13.00 -28.71
CA ASP A 41 14.18 14.30 -28.12
C ASP A 41 13.31 14.54 -26.89
N ASP A 42 13.96 14.57 -25.72
CA ASP A 42 13.42 15.09 -24.47
C ASP A 42 13.42 16.62 -24.54
N GLU A 43 12.30 17.22 -24.84
CA GLU A 43 12.10 18.66 -24.63
C GLU A 43 11.04 18.89 -23.53
N ASP A 44 11.46 19.68 -22.55
CA ASP A 44 10.69 20.17 -21.42
C ASP A 44 9.36 20.79 -21.86
N ASP A 45 8.25 20.27 -21.33
CA ASP A 45 6.92 20.87 -21.53
C ASP A 45 6.51 21.69 -20.30
N ASP A 46 6.58 23.00 -20.51
CA ASP A 46 5.95 24.01 -19.67
C ASP A 46 4.41 23.93 -19.73
N ASP A 47 3.80 24.14 -18.60
CA ASP A 47 2.40 24.33 -18.27
C ASP A 47 1.43 24.68 -19.42
N VAL A 48 0.52 23.77 -19.72
CA VAL A 48 -0.76 24.11 -20.37
C VAL A 48 -1.92 23.66 -19.48
N ASN A 49 -2.41 24.56 -18.65
CA ASN A 49 -3.69 24.48 -17.96
C ASN A 49 -4.82 24.65 -19.00
N GLY A 50 -5.24 23.57 -19.63
CA GLY A 50 -6.40 23.51 -20.51
C GLY A 50 -7.24 22.29 -20.17
N GLU A 51 -8.54 22.45 -19.95
CA GLU A 51 -9.51 21.36 -19.81
C GLU A 51 -9.35 20.40 -21.00
N MET A 52 -8.80 19.20 -20.74
CA MET A 52 -8.64 18.16 -21.76
C MET A 52 -10.01 17.58 -22.13
N ASN A 53 -10.53 17.96 -23.28
CA ASN A 53 -11.67 17.29 -23.88
C ASN A 53 -11.36 15.82 -24.15
N ASN A 54 -12.18 14.91 -23.63
CA ASN A 54 -12.03 13.44 -23.70
C ASN A 54 -11.82 12.87 -25.12
N ALA A 55 -12.14 13.62 -26.17
CA ALA A 55 -12.06 13.16 -27.57
C ALA A 55 -10.62 13.11 -28.15
N ASN A 56 -9.63 13.68 -27.46
CA ASN A 56 -8.27 13.81 -28.00
C ASN A 56 -7.19 13.19 -27.10
N THR A 57 -7.61 12.35 -26.15
CA THR A 57 -6.69 11.70 -25.19
C THR A 57 -6.41 10.25 -25.59
N ILE A 58 -5.15 9.86 -25.70
CA ILE A 58 -4.73 8.46 -25.87
C ILE A 58 -4.23 7.91 -24.54
N LEU A 59 -4.46 6.62 -24.34
CA LEU A 59 -3.93 5.89 -23.18
C LEU A 59 -2.59 5.24 -23.57
N ALA A 60 -1.56 5.50 -22.80
CA ALA A 60 -0.24 4.89 -22.98
C ALA A 60 0.14 4.05 -21.76
N LEU A 61 0.82 2.93 -21.98
CA LEU A 61 1.40 2.13 -20.91
C LEU A 61 2.67 2.81 -20.40
N THR A 62 2.74 2.97 -19.08
CA THR A 62 3.97 3.42 -18.41
C THR A 62 5.00 2.27 -18.33
N PRO A 63 6.28 2.53 -18.01
CA PRO A 63 7.25 1.47 -17.71
C PRO A 63 6.75 0.51 -16.63
N LEU A 64 6.16 1.04 -15.54
CA LEU A 64 5.50 0.24 -14.52
C LEU A 64 4.34 -0.58 -15.09
N GLY A 65 3.49 0.01 -15.94
CA GLY A 65 2.38 -0.69 -16.59
C GLY A 65 2.83 -1.86 -17.45
N LYS A 66 3.95 -1.71 -18.18
CA LYS A 66 4.56 -2.80 -18.94
C LYS A 66 4.99 -3.96 -18.02
N ARG A 67 5.61 -3.68 -16.88
CA ARG A 67 6.00 -4.71 -15.90
C ARG A 67 4.76 -5.37 -15.28
N LEU A 68 3.74 -4.59 -14.90
CA LEU A 68 2.49 -5.12 -14.33
C LEU A 68 1.75 -6.03 -15.31
N SER A 69 1.74 -5.72 -16.61
CA SER A 69 1.07 -6.53 -17.64
C SER A 69 1.70 -7.92 -17.84
N MET A 70 2.95 -8.11 -17.41
CA MET A 70 3.64 -9.41 -17.47
C MET A 70 3.26 -10.33 -16.29
N LEU A 71 2.59 -9.80 -15.27
CA LEU A 71 2.22 -10.54 -14.07
C LEU A 71 0.75 -10.96 -14.15
N PRO A 72 0.41 -12.26 -14.04
CA PRO A 72 -0.97 -12.74 -14.01
C PRO A 72 -1.60 -12.52 -12.63
N LEU A 73 -1.58 -11.27 -12.15
CA LEU A 73 -2.03 -10.83 -10.85
C LEU A 73 -2.90 -9.57 -10.99
N ASP A 74 -3.72 -9.31 -9.95
CA ASP A 74 -4.35 -8.00 -9.82
C ASP A 74 -3.30 -6.88 -9.81
N ALA A 75 -3.56 -5.78 -10.53
CA ALA A 75 -2.58 -4.72 -10.74
C ALA A 75 -2.12 -4.05 -9.43
N ALA A 76 -3.01 -3.91 -8.45
CA ALA A 76 -2.67 -3.34 -7.14
C ALA A 76 -1.76 -4.29 -6.34
N LEU A 77 -2.08 -5.58 -6.34
CA LEU A 77 -1.25 -6.61 -5.69
C LEU A 77 0.09 -6.78 -6.40
N ALA A 78 0.09 -6.79 -7.74
CA ALA A 78 1.32 -6.85 -8.53
C ALA A 78 2.24 -5.66 -8.20
N LYS A 79 1.70 -4.43 -8.15
CA LYS A 79 2.45 -3.23 -7.75
C LYS A 79 3.00 -3.37 -6.33
N MET A 80 2.19 -3.81 -5.36
CA MET A 80 2.65 -4.04 -3.98
C MET A 80 3.83 -5.01 -3.94
N LEU A 81 3.76 -6.10 -4.68
CA LEU A 81 4.81 -7.13 -4.70
C LEU A 81 6.08 -6.66 -5.42
N LEU A 82 5.97 -5.87 -6.50
CA LEU A 82 7.13 -5.24 -7.16
C LEU A 82 7.88 -4.33 -6.17
N PHE A 83 7.16 -3.46 -5.46
CA PHE A 83 7.79 -2.61 -4.44
C PHE A 83 8.33 -3.42 -3.25
N ALA A 84 7.70 -4.55 -2.90
CA ALA A 84 8.21 -5.42 -1.85
C ALA A 84 9.53 -6.11 -2.23
N VAL A 85 9.72 -6.45 -3.52
CA VAL A 85 11.01 -6.93 -4.03
C VAL A 85 12.06 -5.83 -3.95
N LEU A 86 11.75 -4.62 -4.44
CA LEU A 86 12.64 -3.46 -4.37
C LEU A 86 13.05 -3.12 -2.93
N LEU A 87 12.10 -3.15 -2.00
CA LEU A 87 12.31 -2.85 -0.58
C LEU A 87 12.80 -4.07 0.23
N ARG A 88 13.07 -5.19 -0.42
CA ARG A 88 13.61 -6.42 0.17
C ARG A 88 12.80 -6.96 1.35
N CYS A 89 11.45 -6.88 1.25
CA CYS A 89 10.50 -7.35 2.26
C CYS A 89 9.41 -8.26 1.67
N LEU A 90 9.80 -9.12 0.71
CA LEU A 90 8.87 -9.90 -0.12
C LEU A 90 8.04 -10.92 0.69
N SER A 91 8.64 -11.66 1.64
CA SER A 91 7.92 -12.71 2.39
C SER A 91 6.67 -12.19 3.12
N PRO A 92 6.74 -11.15 3.97
CA PRO A 92 5.54 -10.61 4.60
C PRO A 92 4.56 -10.00 3.57
N ALA A 93 5.05 -9.38 2.49
CA ALA A 93 4.21 -8.81 1.45
C ALA A 93 3.42 -9.89 0.69
N LEU A 94 4.02 -11.05 0.38
CA LEU A 94 3.31 -12.21 -0.20
C LEU A 94 2.17 -12.68 0.70
N THR A 95 2.41 -12.74 2.02
CA THR A 95 1.37 -13.11 2.98
C THR A 95 0.23 -12.10 2.97
N ILE A 96 0.54 -10.81 3.00
CA ILE A 96 -0.45 -9.74 2.97
C ILE A 96 -1.22 -9.76 1.65
N ALA A 97 -0.53 -9.92 0.52
CA ALA A 97 -1.17 -10.04 -0.80
C ALA A 97 -2.15 -11.22 -0.84
N ALA A 98 -1.76 -12.38 -0.32
CA ALA A 98 -2.62 -13.55 -0.24
C ALA A 98 -3.87 -13.29 0.64
N ILE A 99 -3.71 -12.61 1.76
CA ILE A 99 -4.82 -12.26 2.67
C ILE A 99 -5.79 -11.28 2.00
N VAL A 100 -5.26 -10.22 1.37
CA VAL A 100 -6.07 -9.20 0.69
C VAL A 100 -6.85 -9.80 -0.50
N SER A 101 -6.24 -10.76 -1.22
CA SER A 101 -6.89 -11.42 -2.36
C SER A 101 -7.89 -12.51 -1.98
N HIS A 102 -7.82 -13.04 -0.77
CA HIS A 102 -8.65 -14.16 -0.36
C HIS A 102 -9.48 -13.84 0.89
N LYS A 103 -8.89 -13.98 2.07
CA LYS A 103 -9.62 -13.86 3.34
C LYS A 103 -8.64 -13.80 4.51
N VAL A 104 -9.05 -13.09 5.57
CA VAL A 104 -8.30 -13.03 6.83
C VAL A 104 -8.30 -14.39 7.53
N PRO A 105 -7.17 -14.76 8.19
CA PRO A 105 -7.02 -16.08 8.79
C PRO A 105 -7.72 -16.26 10.15
N TRP A 106 -8.50 -15.29 10.59
CA TRP A 106 -9.19 -15.36 11.89
C TRP A 106 -10.54 -16.06 11.77
N ARG A 107 -10.85 -16.92 12.72
CA ARG A 107 -12.19 -17.48 12.86
C ARG A 107 -13.19 -16.38 13.20
N ALA A 108 -14.37 -16.44 12.63
CA ALA A 108 -15.48 -15.59 13.06
C ALA A 108 -15.77 -15.88 14.55
N SER A 109 -15.80 -14.83 15.37
CA SER A 109 -16.29 -14.95 16.74
C SER A 109 -17.80 -14.64 16.73
N GLU A 110 -18.56 -15.25 17.64
CA GLU A 110 -20.00 -14.99 17.79
C GLU A 110 -20.29 -13.53 18.15
N SER A 111 -19.29 -12.82 18.71
CA SER A 111 -19.34 -11.40 18.99
C SER A 111 -18.06 -10.72 18.47
N GLU A 112 -18.20 -9.75 17.57
CA GLU A 112 -17.08 -8.96 17.03
C GLU A 112 -16.33 -8.15 18.13
N ASN A 113 -16.95 -7.94 19.28
CA ASN A 113 -16.41 -7.16 20.39
C ASN A 113 -15.90 -8.03 21.57
N ASP A 114 -15.85 -9.35 21.41
CA ASP A 114 -15.34 -10.23 22.46
C ASP A 114 -13.83 -10.09 22.61
N GLU A 115 -13.42 -9.26 23.58
CA GLU A 115 -12.00 -9.03 23.92
C GLU A 115 -11.32 -10.25 24.56
N THR A 116 -12.09 -11.24 25.02
CA THR A 116 -11.60 -12.45 25.69
C THR A 116 -11.40 -13.60 24.71
N SER A 117 -11.89 -13.48 23.49
CA SER A 117 -11.72 -14.51 22.45
C SER A 117 -10.24 -14.83 22.18
N ALA A 118 -9.95 -16.10 21.87
CA ALA A 118 -8.58 -16.53 21.53
C ALA A 118 -7.96 -15.68 20.40
N ALA A 119 -8.76 -15.28 19.41
CA ALA A 119 -8.33 -14.41 18.32
C ALA A 119 -7.95 -13.01 18.84
N SER A 120 -8.74 -12.40 19.72
CA SER A 120 -8.47 -11.09 20.30
C SER A 120 -7.21 -11.08 21.16
N VAL A 121 -7.04 -12.10 21.99
CA VAL A 121 -5.84 -12.26 22.82
C VAL A 121 -4.59 -12.44 21.96
N THR A 122 -4.68 -13.29 20.93
CA THR A 122 -3.55 -13.54 20.01
C THR A 122 -3.21 -12.28 19.23
N LYS A 123 -4.19 -11.52 18.71
CA LYS A 123 -3.98 -10.23 18.05
C LYS A 123 -3.26 -9.23 18.96
N LYS A 124 -3.69 -9.13 20.23
CA LYS A 124 -3.03 -8.24 21.22
C LYS A 124 -1.58 -8.62 21.45
N ASN A 125 -1.27 -9.91 21.59
CA ASN A 125 0.11 -10.42 21.80
C ASN A 125 0.97 -10.18 20.56
N LEU A 126 0.49 -10.48 19.37
CA LEU A 126 1.22 -10.24 18.12
C LEU A 126 1.47 -8.75 17.89
N THR A 127 0.51 -7.90 18.23
CA THR A 127 0.68 -6.44 18.16
C THR A 127 1.82 -5.94 19.07
N LYS A 128 1.99 -6.53 20.25
CA LYS A 128 3.12 -6.21 21.13
C LYS A 128 4.44 -6.64 20.50
N ASN A 129 4.52 -7.85 19.98
CA ASN A 129 5.75 -8.39 19.36
C ASN A 129 6.18 -7.59 18.13
N VAL A 130 5.22 -7.15 17.28
CA VAL A 130 5.50 -6.27 16.13
C VAL A 130 6.09 -4.93 16.58
N LYS A 131 5.67 -4.41 17.74
CA LYS A 131 6.19 -3.16 18.33
C LYS A 131 7.58 -3.33 18.95
N GLU A 132 7.85 -4.48 19.56
CA GLU A 132 9.12 -4.76 20.29
C GLU A 132 10.28 -5.04 19.33
N ASN A 133 10.01 -5.60 18.15
CA ASN A 133 11.04 -5.93 17.16
C ASN A 133 11.67 -4.71 16.46
N ASP A 134 11.11 -3.53 16.62
CA ASP A 134 11.67 -2.27 16.11
C ASP A 134 11.64 -1.21 17.21
N SER A 135 12.77 -1.06 17.91
CA SER A 135 12.94 -0.06 18.99
C SER A 135 12.80 1.39 18.48
N SER A 136 12.85 1.61 17.16
CA SER A 136 12.61 2.91 16.51
C SER A 136 11.13 3.19 16.27
N VAL A 137 10.25 2.19 16.47
CA VAL A 137 8.82 2.29 16.22
C VAL A 137 8.13 2.99 17.38
N ALA A 138 7.59 4.17 17.13
CA ALA A 138 6.78 4.89 18.10
C ALA A 138 5.61 4.03 18.58
N LYS A 139 5.28 4.11 19.88
CA LYS A 139 4.23 3.33 20.58
C LYS A 139 2.83 3.30 19.91
N ASN A 140 2.64 3.99 18.79
CA ASN A 140 1.38 4.19 18.08
C ASN A 140 1.32 3.54 16.68
N GLU A 141 2.23 2.64 16.33
CA GLU A 141 2.14 1.95 15.05
C GLU A 141 1.19 0.76 15.14
N VAL A 142 0.03 0.92 14.49
CA VAL A 142 -1.07 -0.03 14.50
C VAL A 142 -1.31 -0.52 13.06
N SER A 143 -1.32 -1.84 12.86
CA SER A 143 -1.47 -2.44 11.54
C SER A 143 -2.16 -3.79 11.62
N ASP A 144 -3.33 -3.91 11.02
CA ASP A 144 -4.01 -5.19 10.87
C ASP A 144 -3.20 -6.13 9.96
N HIS A 145 -2.70 -5.63 8.84
CA HIS A 145 -1.93 -6.43 7.88
C HIS A 145 -0.67 -7.05 8.48
N LEU A 146 0.10 -6.29 9.29
CA LEU A 146 1.30 -6.82 9.93
C LEU A 146 0.98 -7.88 10.98
N VAL A 147 -0.12 -7.71 11.71
CA VAL A 147 -0.57 -8.72 12.69
C VAL A 147 -1.02 -10.00 12.01
N HIS A 148 -1.69 -9.90 10.87
CA HIS A 148 -2.07 -11.05 10.06
C HIS A 148 -0.85 -11.78 9.49
N ALA A 149 0.13 -11.03 8.96
CA ALA A 149 1.39 -11.59 8.47
C ALA A 149 2.17 -12.30 9.60
N ALA A 150 2.25 -11.70 10.77
CA ALA A 150 2.92 -12.31 11.95
C ALA A 150 2.20 -13.57 12.44
N ALA A 151 0.86 -13.61 12.37
CA ALA A 151 0.08 -14.79 12.72
C ALA A 151 0.38 -15.96 11.77
N TYR A 152 0.44 -15.69 10.45
CA TYR A 152 0.81 -16.66 9.44
C TYR A 152 2.26 -17.15 9.64
N GLU A 153 3.21 -16.23 9.83
CA GLU A 153 4.63 -16.57 10.01
C GLU A 153 4.82 -17.54 11.18
N LYS A 154 4.20 -17.24 12.32
CA LYS A 154 4.27 -18.10 13.50
C LYS A 154 3.64 -19.47 13.27
N TRP A 155 2.49 -19.52 12.61
CA TRP A 155 1.84 -20.78 12.21
C TRP A 155 2.73 -21.60 11.26
N ASN A 156 3.33 -20.97 10.27
CA ASN A 156 4.21 -21.60 9.28
C ASN A 156 5.51 -22.13 9.94
N GLU A 157 6.11 -21.37 10.86
CA GLU A 157 7.30 -21.78 11.61
C GLU A 157 7.05 -23.05 12.44
N ILE A 158 5.91 -23.10 13.14
CA ILE A 158 5.53 -24.31 13.91
C ILE A 158 5.32 -25.50 12.97
N GLY A 159 4.76 -25.27 11.78
CA GLY A 159 4.51 -26.31 10.77
C GLY A 159 5.78 -26.96 10.21
N LYS A 160 6.88 -26.22 10.13
CA LYS A 160 8.19 -26.78 9.70
C LYS A 160 8.67 -27.92 10.60
N ASN A 161 8.27 -27.88 11.87
CA ASN A 161 8.69 -28.88 12.85
C ASN A 161 7.66 -29.98 13.04
N ASN A 162 6.37 -29.66 13.08
CA ASN A 162 5.31 -30.63 13.36
C ASN A 162 3.93 -30.15 12.90
N ALA A 163 3.34 -30.86 11.94
CA ALA A 163 2.01 -30.53 11.39
C ALA A 163 0.88 -30.65 12.43
N ALA A 164 0.95 -31.57 13.39
CA ALA A 164 -0.06 -31.70 14.44
C ALA A 164 -0.04 -30.47 15.38
N ASN A 165 1.16 -30.00 15.74
CA ASN A 165 1.32 -28.80 16.55
C ASN A 165 0.85 -27.54 15.80
N GLN A 166 1.03 -27.49 14.48
CA GLN A 166 0.54 -26.41 13.62
C GLN A 166 -0.98 -26.29 13.68
N LYS A 167 -1.70 -27.41 13.54
CA LYS A 167 -3.18 -27.43 13.64
C LYS A 167 -3.66 -27.08 15.06
N LYS A 168 -2.95 -27.59 16.08
CA LYS A 168 -3.23 -27.26 17.49
C LYS A 168 -3.07 -25.77 17.75
N PHE A 169 -1.95 -25.18 17.32
CA PHE A 169 -1.69 -23.74 17.44
C PHE A 169 -2.78 -22.89 16.77
N ALA A 170 -3.16 -23.25 15.54
CA ALA A 170 -4.23 -22.51 14.84
C ALA A 170 -5.51 -22.48 15.67
N ARG A 171 -5.94 -23.64 16.21
CA ARG A 171 -7.14 -23.73 17.05
C ARG A 171 -7.05 -22.89 18.33
N GLU A 172 -5.95 -22.98 19.04
CA GLU A 172 -5.71 -22.28 20.32
C GLU A 172 -5.57 -20.76 20.13
N SER A 173 -5.11 -20.34 18.96
CA SER A 173 -4.93 -18.93 18.61
C SER A 173 -6.16 -18.28 17.94
N GLY A 174 -7.26 -19.01 17.78
CA GLY A 174 -8.45 -18.51 17.09
C GLY A 174 -8.25 -18.33 15.59
N LEU A 175 -7.29 -19.07 15.00
CA LEU A 175 -7.01 -19.04 13.56
C LEU A 175 -7.72 -20.21 12.84
N ASP A 176 -8.02 -19.99 11.56
CA ASP A 176 -8.56 -21.01 10.67
C ASP A 176 -7.41 -21.72 9.94
N HIS A 177 -7.19 -22.99 10.26
CA HIS A 177 -6.09 -23.77 9.70
C HIS A 177 -6.21 -23.95 8.18
N ASP A 178 -7.42 -24.15 7.69
CA ASP A 178 -7.65 -24.41 6.26
C ASP A 178 -7.46 -23.12 5.44
N VAL A 179 -7.90 -21.99 5.97
CA VAL A 179 -7.59 -20.68 5.39
C VAL A 179 -6.07 -20.44 5.34
N LEU A 180 -5.35 -20.73 6.42
CA LEU A 180 -3.88 -20.56 6.45
C LEU A 180 -3.17 -21.44 5.40
N ARG A 181 -3.67 -22.66 5.13
CA ARG A 181 -3.16 -23.51 4.05
C ARG A 181 -3.41 -22.89 2.68
N GLN A 182 -4.63 -22.42 2.43
CA GLN A 182 -4.97 -21.72 1.19
C GLN A 182 -4.10 -20.48 0.98
N LEU A 183 -3.83 -19.72 2.04
CA LEU A 183 -2.90 -18.59 1.97
C LEU A 183 -1.47 -19.03 1.62
N SER A 184 -1.02 -20.19 2.11
CA SER A 184 0.29 -20.75 1.74
C SER A 184 0.35 -21.10 0.25
N ASP A 185 -0.71 -21.68 -0.30
CA ASP A 185 -0.80 -22.01 -1.72
C ASP A 185 -0.83 -20.74 -2.59
N LEU A 186 -1.59 -19.72 -2.20
CA LEU A 186 -1.62 -18.42 -2.88
C LEU A 186 -0.27 -17.71 -2.84
N ARG A 187 0.43 -17.72 -1.71
CA ARG A 187 1.79 -17.17 -1.60
C ARG A 187 2.73 -17.82 -2.61
N LYS A 188 2.64 -19.15 -2.77
CA LYS A 188 3.43 -19.88 -3.76
C LYS A 188 3.08 -19.46 -5.17
N GLN A 189 1.80 -19.38 -5.50
CA GLN A 189 1.33 -18.92 -6.82
C GLN A 189 1.83 -17.51 -7.14
N PHE A 190 1.79 -16.59 -6.18
CA PHE A 190 2.29 -15.22 -6.38
C PHE A 190 3.81 -15.18 -6.56
N PHE A 191 4.54 -16.00 -5.82
CA PHE A 191 5.98 -16.12 -6.00
C PHE A 191 6.33 -16.68 -7.39
N ASP A 192 5.65 -17.74 -7.83
CA ASP A 192 5.83 -18.34 -9.15
C ASP A 192 5.48 -17.34 -10.28
N ALA A 193 4.44 -16.51 -10.09
CA ALA A 193 4.09 -15.44 -11.01
C ALA A 193 5.19 -14.38 -11.13
N LEU A 194 5.77 -13.93 -10.00
CA LEU A 194 6.90 -12.99 -10.01
C LEU A 194 8.13 -13.57 -10.70
N LYS A 195 8.39 -14.86 -10.52
CA LYS A 195 9.48 -15.56 -11.18
C LYS A 195 9.24 -15.68 -12.70
N ALA A 196 8.04 -16.04 -13.10
CA ALA A 196 7.65 -16.13 -14.52
C ALA A 196 7.71 -14.75 -15.22
N GLY A 197 7.38 -13.66 -14.49
CA GLY A 197 7.47 -12.28 -14.98
C GLY A 197 8.89 -11.70 -14.95
N ASN A 198 9.93 -12.50 -14.66
CA ASN A 198 11.33 -12.08 -14.55
C ASN A 198 11.56 -10.90 -13.57
N VAL A 199 10.71 -10.79 -12.56
CA VAL A 199 10.87 -9.79 -11.48
C VAL A 199 11.92 -10.23 -10.46
N LEU A 200 12.04 -11.54 -10.25
CA LEU A 200 13.05 -12.15 -9.39
C LEU A 200 14.25 -12.52 -10.26
N ASP A 201 15.39 -11.85 -10.06
CA ASP A 201 16.59 -12.01 -10.88
C ASP A 201 17.01 -13.47 -11.06
N GLY A 202 17.17 -13.91 -12.32
CA GLY A 202 17.54 -15.27 -12.70
C GLY A 202 18.89 -15.73 -12.15
N ASN A 203 19.80 -14.81 -11.79
CA ASN A 203 21.06 -15.12 -11.12
C ASN A 203 20.88 -15.67 -9.69
N ASN A 204 19.68 -15.56 -9.13
CA ASN A 204 19.31 -16.10 -7.85
C ASN A 204 18.60 -17.47 -7.95
N ALA A 205 18.91 -18.29 -8.98
CA ALA A 205 18.38 -19.65 -9.13
C ALA A 205 18.56 -20.55 -7.90
N LYS A 206 19.44 -20.15 -6.98
CA LYS A 206 19.66 -20.79 -5.68
C LYS A 206 18.45 -20.67 -4.73
N TYR A 207 17.60 -19.66 -4.93
CA TYR A 207 16.46 -19.41 -4.06
C TYR A 207 15.17 -19.84 -4.77
N ASP A 208 14.52 -20.84 -4.21
CA ASP A 208 13.18 -21.29 -4.58
C ASP A 208 12.16 -20.86 -3.52
N TYR A 209 10.90 -21.24 -3.69
CA TYR A 209 9.86 -20.92 -2.73
C TYR A 209 10.12 -21.55 -1.34
N SER A 210 10.79 -22.70 -1.26
CA SER A 210 11.09 -23.36 0.02
C SER A 210 12.06 -22.54 0.87
N SER A 211 12.93 -21.75 0.22
CA SER A 211 13.87 -20.83 0.85
C SER A 211 13.32 -19.40 0.99
N MET A 212 12.06 -19.16 0.57
CA MET A 212 11.46 -17.82 0.50
C MET A 212 11.45 -17.11 1.86
N ASP A 213 11.18 -17.82 2.94
CA ASP A 213 11.14 -17.25 4.28
C ASP A 213 12.55 -17.15 4.94
N ASN A 214 13.61 -17.49 4.20
CA ASN A 214 14.98 -17.36 4.70
C ASN A 214 15.40 -15.86 4.71
N PRO A 215 15.84 -15.32 5.86
CA PRO A 215 16.36 -13.97 5.96
C PRO A 215 17.57 -13.68 5.07
N LEU A 216 18.30 -14.74 4.66
CA LEU A 216 19.45 -14.62 3.76
C LEU A 216 19.03 -14.47 2.28
N SER A 217 17.77 -14.65 1.96
CA SER A 217 17.24 -14.36 0.63
C SER A 217 17.42 -12.87 0.33
N PRO A 218 17.94 -12.48 -0.84
CA PRO A 218 18.18 -11.08 -1.20
C PRO A 218 16.88 -10.26 -1.16
N TRP A 219 15.74 -10.90 -1.40
CA TRP A 219 14.41 -10.25 -1.38
C TRP A 219 13.82 -10.08 0.02
N ASN A 220 14.48 -10.58 1.08
CA ASN A 220 13.96 -10.56 2.46
C ASN A 220 14.92 -9.96 3.49
N ALA A 221 16.01 -9.35 3.07
CA ALA A 221 16.99 -8.78 3.98
C ALA A 221 16.37 -7.73 4.95
N ASP A 222 15.29 -7.11 4.52
CA ASP A 222 14.59 -6.07 5.29
C ASP A 222 13.13 -6.49 5.67
N ALA A 223 12.81 -7.80 5.59
CA ALA A 223 11.48 -8.35 5.88
C ALA A 223 10.99 -8.10 7.33
N LYS A 224 11.90 -7.81 8.24
CA LYS A 224 11.60 -7.50 9.66
C LYS A 224 11.44 -6.00 9.93
N ARG A 225 11.49 -5.14 8.89
CA ARG A 225 11.33 -3.69 9.03
C ARG A 225 9.89 -3.26 8.70
N PRO A 226 9.04 -2.99 9.70
CA PRO A 226 7.63 -2.66 9.49
C PRO A 226 7.40 -1.48 8.56
N LYS A 227 8.26 -0.47 8.61
CA LYS A 227 8.16 0.73 7.76
C LYS A 227 8.26 0.41 6.26
N LEU A 228 9.16 -0.51 5.88
CA LEU A 228 9.32 -0.90 4.48
C LEU A 228 8.13 -1.74 3.99
N ILE A 229 7.59 -2.62 4.84
CA ILE A 229 6.38 -3.37 4.52
C ILE A 229 5.19 -2.41 4.33
N LYS A 230 5.05 -1.40 5.20
CA LYS A 230 4.02 -0.37 5.09
C LYS A 230 4.19 0.49 3.83
N ALA A 231 5.43 0.79 3.44
CA ALA A 231 5.73 1.48 2.19
C ALA A 231 5.22 0.68 0.96
N ALA A 232 5.50 -0.64 0.92
CA ALA A 232 4.97 -1.52 -0.12
C ALA A 232 3.42 -1.58 -0.11
N LEU A 233 2.80 -1.59 1.09
CA LEU A 233 1.34 -1.50 1.23
C LEU A 233 0.79 -0.19 0.67
N VAL A 234 1.41 0.96 0.96
CA VAL A 234 0.99 2.24 0.39
C VAL A 234 1.08 2.21 -1.12
N ALA A 235 2.19 1.72 -1.68
CA ALA A 235 2.39 1.62 -3.13
C ALA A 235 1.30 0.80 -3.83
N GLY A 236 0.92 -0.34 -3.24
CA GLY A 236 -0.06 -1.25 -3.82
C GLY A 236 -1.51 -0.87 -3.56
N LEU A 237 -1.84 -0.50 -2.32
CA LEU A 237 -3.23 -0.24 -1.93
C LEU A 237 -3.73 1.16 -2.32
N TYR A 238 -2.84 2.12 -2.63
CA TYR A 238 -3.28 3.42 -3.13
C TYR A 238 -4.14 3.24 -4.39
N PRO A 239 -5.31 3.92 -4.52
CA PRO A 239 -5.81 5.06 -3.73
C PRO A 239 -6.66 4.70 -2.49
N ASN A 240 -6.66 3.45 -2.01
CA ASN A 240 -7.35 3.03 -0.80
C ASN A 240 -6.63 3.57 0.45
N LEU A 241 -6.62 4.89 0.59
CA LEU A 241 -6.01 5.62 1.69
C LEU A 241 -7.03 6.59 2.29
N ALA A 242 -7.04 6.68 3.62
CA ALA A 242 -7.82 7.63 4.38
C ALA A 242 -6.91 8.47 5.27
N TYR A 243 -7.33 9.70 5.54
CA TYR A 243 -6.65 10.57 6.51
C TYR A 243 -7.61 10.96 7.64
N ALA A 244 -7.07 11.29 8.80
CA ALA A 244 -7.85 11.76 9.91
C ALA A 244 -7.20 12.96 10.60
N ASP A 245 -8.04 13.92 10.94
CA ASP A 245 -7.68 15.02 11.81
C ASP A 245 -8.20 14.73 13.23
N ALA A 246 -7.41 15.11 14.22
CA ALA A 246 -7.79 14.97 15.61
C ALA A 246 -8.66 16.15 16.03
N VAL A 247 -9.84 15.88 16.56
CA VAL A 247 -10.79 16.87 17.04
C VAL A 247 -11.06 16.65 18.53
N GLU A 248 -11.06 17.74 19.32
CA GLU A 248 -11.43 17.69 20.73
C GLU A 248 -12.92 17.95 20.91
N ILE A 249 -13.61 17.01 21.54
CA ILE A 249 -15.02 17.13 21.87
C ILE A 249 -15.17 17.27 23.40
N GLY A 250 -16.00 18.20 23.84
CA GLY A 250 -16.30 18.44 25.24
C GLY A 250 -16.45 19.92 25.59
N PRO A 251 -16.88 20.25 26.81
CA PRO A 251 -17.01 21.64 27.27
C PRO A 251 -15.65 22.35 27.21
N LYS A 252 -15.65 23.64 26.82
CA LYS A 252 -14.42 24.43 26.63
C LYS A 252 -13.48 24.45 27.85
N ASN A 253 -14.01 24.27 29.07
CA ASN A 253 -13.28 24.38 30.34
C ASN A 253 -13.12 23.06 31.10
N ALA A 254 -13.39 21.91 30.50
CA ALA A 254 -13.27 20.62 31.20
C ALA A 254 -11.89 19.99 30.96
N ALA A 255 -11.31 19.46 32.04
CA ALA A 255 -10.09 18.64 32.00
C ALA A 255 -10.29 17.32 31.20
N ASP A 256 -11.54 16.93 31.00
CA ASP A 256 -11.95 15.66 30.37
C ASP A 256 -12.33 15.79 28.87
N LYS A 257 -11.64 16.64 28.14
CA LYS A 257 -11.85 16.69 26.67
C LYS A 257 -11.48 15.36 26.02
N LYS A 258 -12.43 14.74 25.31
CA LYS A 258 -12.19 13.53 24.54
C LYS A 258 -11.69 13.90 23.15
N THR A 259 -10.58 13.32 22.75
CA THR A 259 -10.09 13.43 21.38
C THR A 259 -10.70 12.32 20.54
N ILE A 260 -11.29 12.69 19.42
CA ILE A 260 -11.75 11.77 18.38
C ILE A 260 -10.96 12.01 17.09
N PHE A 261 -10.92 11.01 16.23
CA PHE A 261 -10.33 11.09 14.89
C PHE A 261 -11.45 11.08 13.85
N GLU A 262 -11.55 12.15 13.07
CA GLU A 262 -12.48 12.24 11.94
C GLU A 262 -11.78 11.76 10.69
N TRP A 263 -12.15 10.56 10.25
CA TRP A 263 -11.56 9.92 9.07
C TRP A 263 -12.29 10.30 7.80
N LYS A 264 -11.52 10.63 6.76
CA LYS A 264 -12.03 10.97 5.42
C LYS A 264 -11.29 10.20 4.34
N ASP A 265 -12.01 9.80 3.30
CA ASP A 265 -11.46 9.13 2.12
C ASP A 265 -11.05 10.12 1.01
N SER A 266 -10.64 9.59 -0.15
CA SER A 266 -10.24 10.38 -1.32
C SER A 266 -11.33 11.29 -1.90
N ARG A 267 -12.59 11.05 -1.57
CA ARG A 267 -13.73 11.88 -1.96
C ARG A 267 -14.16 12.85 -0.86
N ASN A 268 -13.35 12.98 0.18
CA ASN A 268 -13.66 13.76 1.38
C ASN A 268 -14.93 13.31 2.11
N ALA A 269 -15.35 12.05 1.88
CA ALA A 269 -16.48 11.44 2.56
C ALA A 269 -16.07 10.88 3.92
N ASP A 270 -16.99 10.95 4.89
CA ASP A 270 -16.78 10.39 6.23
C ASP A 270 -16.69 8.86 6.16
N VAL A 271 -15.63 8.33 6.72
CA VAL A 271 -15.37 6.89 6.81
C VAL A 271 -14.93 6.54 8.24
N TYR A 272 -15.08 5.27 8.61
CA TYR A 272 -14.80 4.83 9.96
C TYR A 272 -13.97 3.53 9.92
N PRO A 273 -12.82 3.44 10.60
CA PRO A 273 -12.18 2.15 10.80
C PRO A 273 -13.16 1.17 11.46
N HIS A 274 -13.27 -0.05 10.92
CA HIS A 274 -14.18 -1.06 11.45
C HIS A 274 -13.82 -1.40 12.90
N PRO A 275 -14.80 -1.66 13.80
CA PRO A 275 -14.52 -1.97 15.21
C PRO A 275 -13.53 -3.12 15.44
N SER A 276 -13.47 -4.10 14.53
CA SER A 276 -12.49 -5.20 14.57
C SER A 276 -11.07 -4.77 14.20
N SER A 277 -10.88 -3.60 13.56
CA SER A 277 -9.57 -3.08 13.21
C SER A 277 -8.84 -2.52 14.42
N LEU A 278 -7.55 -2.74 14.49
CA LEU A 278 -6.69 -2.15 15.52
C LEU A 278 -6.64 -0.62 15.41
N VAL A 279 -6.84 -0.07 14.20
CA VAL A 279 -6.85 1.39 13.98
C VAL A 279 -8.05 2.06 14.66
N SER A 280 -9.18 1.37 14.82
CA SER A 280 -10.35 1.89 15.54
C SER A 280 -10.08 2.15 17.02
N LYS A 281 -9.07 1.46 17.60
CA LYS A 281 -8.69 1.54 19.01
C LYS A 281 -7.62 2.60 19.30
N ILE A 282 -7.27 3.43 18.31
CA ILE A 282 -6.32 4.53 18.51
C ILE A 282 -6.99 5.58 19.42
N SER A 283 -6.42 5.74 20.60
CA SER A 283 -6.83 6.76 21.57
C SER A 283 -5.64 7.65 21.94
N ARG A 284 -5.94 8.84 22.41
CA ARG A 284 -4.95 9.79 22.92
C ARG A 284 -5.01 9.81 24.45
N SER A 285 -3.84 9.91 25.08
CA SER A 285 -3.78 10.21 26.53
C SER A 285 -4.24 11.65 26.80
N PRO A 286 -5.08 11.89 27.79
CA PRO A 286 -5.48 13.23 28.19
C PRO A 286 -4.27 14.15 28.43
N GLY A 287 -4.40 15.44 28.12
CA GLY A 287 -3.37 16.44 28.39
C GLY A 287 -2.18 16.47 27.43
N THR A 288 -2.10 15.60 26.42
CA THR A 288 -1.03 15.66 25.39
C THR A 288 -1.43 16.59 24.25
N LYS A 289 -0.45 17.15 23.50
CA LYS A 289 -0.69 17.96 22.30
C LYS A 289 -1.46 17.15 21.26
N LEU A 290 -2.38 17.80 20.51
CA LEU A 290 -3.10 17.15 19.41
C LEU A 290 -2.10 16.52 18.44
N PRO A 291 -2.28 15.23 18.07
CA PRO A 291 -1.41 14.59 17.12
C PRO A 291 -1.59 15.22 15.73
N PRO A 292 -0.53 15.20 14.90
CA PRO A 292 -0.65 15.62 13.51
C PRO A 292 -1.65 14.73 12.78
N ARG A 293 -2.04 15.16 11.57
CA ARG A 293 -2.88 14.38 10.67
C ARG A 293 -2.39 12.93 10.56
N GLN A 294 -3.31 12.00 10.72
CA GLN A 294 -3.05 10.58 10.65
C GLN A 294 -3.41 10.06 9.26
N PHE A 295 -2.72 9.01 8.81
CA PHE A 295 -3.01 8.34 7.55
C PHE A 295 -3.17 6.84 7.79
N CYS A 296 -4.08 6.21 7.07
CA CYS A 296 -4.16 4.75 7.02
C CYS A 296 -4.49 4.27 5.61
N VAL A 297 -3.87 3.17 5.21
CA VAL A 297 -4.29 2.37 4.05
C VAL A 297 -5.25 1.29 4.52
N TYR A 298 -6.17 0.90 3.63
CA TYR A 298 -7.17 -0.13 3.92
C TYR A 298 -7.36 -1.05 2.71
N ALA A 299 -7.71 -2.31 2.95
CA ALA A 299 -7.96 -3.25 1.88
C ALA A 299 -9.37 -3.13 1.31
N GLU A 300 -10.37 -2.93 2.15
CA GLU A 300 -11.77 -2.95 1.76
C GLU A 300 -12.56 -1.79 2.37
N LYS A 301 -13.52 -1.28 1.60
CA LYS A 301 -14.50 -0.29 2.05
C LYS A 301 -15.92 -0.88 1.95
N VAL A 302 -16.58 -1.02 3.09
CA VAL A 302 -17.91 -1.62 3.21
C VAL A 302 -18.93 -0.59 3.65
N LYS A 303 -19.98 -0.40 2.88
CA LYS A 303 -21.09 0.51 3.21
C LYS A 303 -22.22 -0.29 3.87
N THR A 304 -22.51 0.04 5.12
CA THR A 304 -23.67 -0.44 5.87
C THR A 304 -24.50 0.77 6.30
N SER A 305 -24.85 0.91 7.57
CA SER A 305 -25.39 2.18 8.13
C SER A 305 -24.39 3.33 8.04
N ARG A 306 -23.09 3.00 8.09
CA ARG A 306 -21.95 3.91 7.86
C ARG A 306 -20.98 3.25 6.88
N THR A 307 -20.02 4.02 6.38
CA THR A 307 -18.96 3.48 5.54
C THR A 307 -17.78 3.05 6.41
N PHE A 308 -17.53 1.75 6.50
CA PHE A 308 -16.44 1.19 7.29
C PHE A 308 -15.24 0.82 6.42
N LEU A 309 -14.04 1.02 6.97
CA LEU A 309 -12.77 0.58 6.41
C LEU A 309 -12.32 -0.67 7.14
N ARG A 310 -12.04 -1.74 6.39
CA ARG A 310 -11.55 -3.02 6.92
C ARG A 310 -10.08 -3.20 6.57
N GLU A 311 -9.37 -3.98 7.40
CA GLU A 311 -7.96 -4.29 7.24
C GLU A 311 -7.14 -3.00 7.11
N CYS A 312 -7.12 -2.22 8.20
CA CYS A 312 -6.48 -0.92 8.22
C CYS A 312 -5.04 -1.00 8.72
N THR A 313 -4.16 -0.25 8.09
CA THR A 313 -2.78 -0.05 8.55
C THR A 313 -2.46 1.43 8.64
N LYS A 314 -2.10 1.88 9.84
CA LYS A 314 -1.60 3.24 10.03
C LYS A 314 -0.25 3.39 9.35
N VAL A 315 -0.10 4.44 8.54
CA VAL A 315 1.10 4.77 7.79
C VAL A 315 1.62 6.15 8.17
N SER A 316 2.91 6.37 7.98
CA SER A 316 3.54 7.67 8.27
C SER A 316 3.45 8.62 7.07
N PRO A 317 3.59 9.94 7.29
CA PRO A 317 3.67 10.91 6.21
C PRO A 317 4.78 10.59 5.18
N ILE A 318 5.89 10.00 5.61
CA ILE A 318 7.03 9.65 4.73
C ILE A 318 6.63 8.56 3.74
N GLU A 319 5.99 7.48 4.21
CA GLU A 319 5.51 6.40 3.34
C GLU A 319 4.47 6.93 2.34
N VAL A 320 3.59 7.85 2.79
CA VAL A 320 2.61 8.50 1.92
C VAL A 320 3.30 9.38 0.88
N LEU A 321 4.24 10.23 1.28
CA LEU A 321 4.96 11.13 0.37
C LEU A 321 5.78 10.39 -0.69
N LEU A 322 6.34 9.23 -0.38
CA LEU A 322 7.17 8.46 -1.32
C LEU A 322 6.35 7.56 -2.25
N PHE A 323 5.26 6.97 -1.77
CA PHE A 323 4.62 5.85 -2.46
C PHE A 323 3.15 6.07 -2.82
N ALA A 324 2.49 7.13 -2.29
CA ALA A 324 1.11 7.44 -2.63
C ALA A 324 1.01 8.44 -3.79
N GLY A 325 0.00 8.27 -4.64
CA GLY A 325 -0.32 9.18 -5.73
C GLY A 325 0.74 9.27 -6.83
N ARG A 326 0.43 9.99 -7.89
CA ARG A 326 1.35 10.27 -9.01
C ARG A 326 1.68 11.75 -9.10
N LYS A 327 0.65 12.59 -9.05
CA LYS A 327 0.80 14.04 -9.15
C LYS A 327 1.24 14.61 -7.82
N VAL A 328 2.38 15.29 -7.81
CA VAL A 328 2.95 15.91 -6.61
C VAL A 328 2.95 17.42 -6.81
N ASN A 329 2.12 18.12 -6.05
CA ASN A 329 2.07 19.57 -6.02
C ASN A 329 2.63 20.07 -4.68
N VAL A 330 3.65 20.94 -4.73
CA VAL A 330 4.31 21.50 -3.54
C VAL A 330 3.82 22.92 -3.32
N GLU A 331 3.12 23.14 -2.21
CA GLU A 331 2.64 24.47 -1.81
C GLU A 331 3.56 25.03 -0.72
N HIS A 332 4.60 25.74 -1.13
CA HIS A 332 5.66 26.23 -0.25
C HIS A 332 5.15 27.16 0.84
N GLU A 333 4.28 28.11 0.51
CA GLU A 333 3.72 29.08 1.46
C GLU A 333 2.95 28.40 2.60
N MET A 334 2.22 27.29 2.28
CA MET A 334 1.42 26.55 3.24
C MET A 334 2.18 25.40 3.90
N LYS A 335 3.48 25.23 3.58
CA LYS A 335 4.31 24.13 4.09
C LYS A 335 3.63 22.78 3.97
N ARG A 336 3.06 22.49 2.79
CA ARG A 336 2.35 21.25 2.53
C ARG A 336 2.63 20.70 1.14
N VAL A 337 2.49 19.39 1.01
CA VAL A 337 2.51 18.67 -0.27
C VAL A 337 1.13 18.12 -0.52
N VAL A 338 0.61 18.31 -1.73
CA VAL A 338 -0.68 17.78 -2.17
C VAL A 338 -0.41 16.68 -3.21
N LEU A 339 -0.90 15.48 -2.94
CA LEU A 339 -0.80 14.34 -3.84
C LEU A 339 -2.16 14.12 -4.52
N ASP A 340 -2.14 13.96 -5.84
CA ASP A 340 -3.32 13.72 -6.69
C ASP A 340 -4.50 14.67 -6.39
N ASP A 341 -4.19 15.95 -6.10
CA ASP A 341 -5.11 17.07 -5.84
C ASP A 341 -6.00 16.93 -4.58
N TRP A 342 -5.94 15.82 -3.85
CA TRP A 342 -6.79 15.60 -2.67
C TRP A 342 -6.03 15.33 -1.37
N LEU A 343 -4.92 14.60 -1.43
CA LEU A 343 -4.22 14.12 -0.25
C LEU A 343 -3.18 15.13 0.23
N LYS A 344 -3.50 15.86 1.29
CA LYS A 344 -2.66 16.92 1.84
C LYS A 344 -1.78 16.39 2.96
N VAL A 345 -0.47 16.39 2.77
CA VAL A 345 0.54 16.15 3.82
C VAL A 345 1.03 17.47 4.35
N LEU A 346 0.80 17.72 5.63
CA LEU A 346 1.04 19.01 6.29
C LEU A 346 2.43 19.03 6.96
N ASN A 347 2.94 20.24 7.21
CA ASN A 347 4.21 20.49 7.88
C ASN A 347 5.43 19.92 7.14
N VAL A 348 5.44 20.02 5.82
CA VAL A 348 6.56 19.65 4.96
C VAL A 348 7.28 20.93 4.52
N ASP A 349 8.54 21.08 4.89
CA ASP A 349 9.36 22.22 4.44
C ASP A 349 9.79 22.06 2.97
N ALA A 350 10.19 23.15 2.34
CA ALA A 350 10.52 23.21 0.91
C ALA A 350 11.66 22.27 0.50
N VAL A 351 12.69 22.14 1.35
CA VAL A 351 13.84 21.26 1.08
C VAL A 351 13.41 19.82 1.09
N THR A 352 12.67 19.43 2.13
CA THR A 352 12.11 18.08 2.27
C THR A 352 11.17 17.75 1.12
N ALA A 353 10.27 18.66 0.73
CA ALA A 353 9.36 18.46 -0.40
C ALA A 353 10.11 18.23 -1.72
N THR A 354 11.14 19.03 -1.99
CA THR A 354 11.98 18.89 -3.19
C THR A 354 12.74 17.56 -3.19
N LEU A 355 13.27 17.14 -2.02
CA LEU A 355 13.95 15.86 -1.89
C LEU A 355 12.99 14.69 -2.21
N PHE A 356 11.77 14.71 -1.64
CA PHE A 356 10.78 13.68 -1.94
C PHE A 356 10.41 13.63 -3.42
N LYS A 357 10.24 14.80 -4.07
CA LYS A 357 9.95 14.86 -5.52
C LYS A 357 11.08 14.18 -6.32
N LYS A 358 12.35 14.46 -6.02
CA LYS A 358 13.49 13.80 -6.69
C LYS A 358 13.58 12.31 -6.41
N LEU A 359 13.35 11.88 -5.16
CA LEU A 359 13.37 10.45 -4.81
C LEU A 359 12.27 9.66 -5.51
N ARG A 360 11.10 10.26 -5.73
CA ARG A 360 10.01 9.62 -6.46
C ARG A 360 10.37 9.35 -7.92
N VAL A 361 11.03 10.28 -8.59
CA VAL A 361 11.51 10.07 -9.97
C VAL A 361 12.38 8.82 -10.03
N VAL A 362 13.34 8.68 -9.12
CA VAL A 362 14.23 7.50 -9.05
C VAL A 362 13.47 6.19 -8.72
N LEU A 363 12.33 6.27 -8.02
CA LEU A 363 11.51 5.10 -7.69
C LEU A 363 10.57 4.69 -8.84
N ASP A 364 10.24 5.63 -9.72
CA ASP A 364 9.35 5.39 -10.88
C ASP A 364 10.13 4.86 -12.11
N ASP A 365 11.46 5.08 -12.18
CA ASP A 365 12.39 4.52 -13.19
C ASP A 365 12.70 3.03 -12.92
#